data_c4ca4a456bacd4bd135ff9bd9bad652a
#
_entry.id   c4ca4a456bacd4bd135ff9bd9bad652a
#
_cell.length_a   1.000
_cell.length_b   1.000
_cell.length_c   1.000
_cell.angle_alpha   90.00
_cell.angle_beta   90.00
_cell.angle_gamma   90.00
#
_symmetry.space_group_name_H-M   'P 1'
#
loop_
_entity.id
_entity.type
_entity.pdbx_description
1 polymer ?
#
loop_
_entity_poly.entity_id
_entity_poly.type
_entity_poly.pdbx_seq_one_letter_code
_entity_poly.pdbx_strand_id
1 'polypeptide(L)'
;MDIRSVEPDLTIPKLEAGQPDIGKRVKQTIPDYEQTGVYHVTYLPTDWVKGKRYPVLIEYAGNNYRGAYGDISTGRPEGSNMGYGISGGRGFIWVCLPYLNATGDNIALTWWGDSKNRTAQPTLDYCNKAVPWICEKYGGDTDRVILCGFSRGAIACNYLGLHNDETAKLWRAFVPYSHYDGVATWPYPASDRNSALTRLERLAKRPQFICHEVTNSQLNLAATKKWIESTRIKANLTFAKTGFRNHNDAWLLRTSPARKSLRAWLKRVLQ
;
A
#
# COMPACT_ATOMS: atom_id res chain seq x y z
N MET A 1 21.26 4.30 -8.65
CA MET A 1 20.91 4.09 -10.08
C MET A 1 19.68 4.93 -10.39
N ASP A 2 19.55 5.43 -11.61
CA ASP A 2 18.30 6.07 -12.07
C ASP A 2 17.33 5.01 -12.60
N ILE A 3 16.06 5.13 -12.26
CA ILE A 3 15.04 4.17 -12.70
C ILE A 3 14.89 4.12 -14.22
N ARG A 4 15.16 5.24 -14.90
CA ARG A 4 15.09 5.37 -16.37
C ARG A 4 16.23 4.65 -17.10
N SER A 5 17.29 4.27 -16.39
CA SER A 5 18.41 3.49 -16.96
C SER A 5 18.17 1.98 -16.95
N VAL A 6 17.03 1.53 -16.45
CA VAL A 6 16.63 0.11 -16.43
C VAL A 6 15.25 -0.04 -17.03
N GLU A 7 15.16 -0.74 -18.14
CA GLU A 7 13.87 -1.00 -18.77
C GLU A 7 12.96 -1.83 -17.89
N PRO A 8 11.65 -1.52 -17.85
CA PRO A 8 10.68 -2.33 -17.12
C PRO A 8 10.52 -3.70 -17.80
N ASP A 9 10.56 -4.76 -17.02
CA ASP A 9 10.25 -6.14 -17.45
C ASP A 9 8.78 -6.52 -17.14
N LEU A 10 8.04 -5.60 -16.53
CA LEU A 10 6.60 -5.72 -16.27
C LEU A 10 5.86 -4.49 -16.78
N THR A 11 4.71 -4.73 -17.42
CA THR A 11 3.80 -3.67 -17.85
C THR A 11 2.46 -3.86 -17.16
N ILE A 12 2.01 -2.84 -16.43
CA ILE A 12 0.70 -2.88 -15.76
C ILE A 12 -0.41 -2.89 -16.80
N PRO A 13 -1.39 -3.78 -16.70
CA PRO A 13 -2.56 -3.77 -17.57
C PRO A 13 -3.29 -2.43 -17.49
N LYS A 14 -3.75 -1.95 -18.62
CA LYS A 14 -4.61 -0.76 -18.69
C LYS A 14 -5.91 -1.02 -17.92
N LEU A 15 -6.53 0.06 -17.46
CA LEU A 15 -7.88 -0.03 -16.91
C LEU A 15 -8.86 -0.39 -18.01
N GLU A 16 -9.72 -1.34 -17.74
CA GLU A 16 -10.80 -1.77 -18.60
C GLU A 16 -12.16 -1.48 -17.96
N ALA A 17 -13.18 -1.33 -18.76
CA ALA A 17 -14.56 -1.26 -18.30
C ALA A 17 -15.09 -2.68 -17.99
N GLY A 18 -16.11 -2.75 -17.13
CA GLY A 18 -16.82 -4.00 -16.84
C GLY A 18 -16.47 -4.62 -15.48
N GLN A 19 -16.66 -5.92 -15.38
CA GLN A 19 -16.41 -6.68 -14.14
C GLN A 19 -14.97 -7.22 -14.09
N PRO A 20 -14.41 -7.40 -12.88
CA PRO A 20 -13.15 -8.09 -12.69
C PRO A 20 -13.15 -9.48 -13.33
N ASP A 21 -12.10 -9.77 -14.07
CA ASP A 21 -11.88 -11.06 -14.74
C ASP A 21 -10.37 -11.34 -14.79
N ILE A 22 -10.00 -12.52 -15.24
CA ILE A 22 -8.62 -13.00 -15.33
C ILE A 22 -7.75 -12.01 -16.11
N GLY A 23 -6.70 -11.50 -15.47
CA GLY A 23 -5.75 -10.56 -16.06
C GLY A 23 -6.28 -9.15 -16.28
N LYS A 24 -7.53 -8.86 -15.93
CA LYS A 24 -8.15 -7.54 -16.08
C LYS A 24 -7.97 -6.67 -14.85
N ARG A 25 -7.79 -5.38 -15.12
CA ARG A 25 -7.70 -4.32 -14.12
C ARG A 25 -8.88 -3.37 -14.29
N VAL A 26 -9.78 -3.32 -13.31
CA VAL A 26 -11.06 -2.61 -13.43
C VAL A 26 -11.36 -1.76 -12.21
N LYS A 27 -12.14 -0.69 -12.40
CA LYS A 27 -12.73 0.09 -11.31
C LYS A 27 -13.93 -0.66 -10.76
N GLN A 28 -14.01 -0.78 -9.44
CA GLN A 28 -15.12 -1.41 -8.73
C GLN A 28 -15.51 -0.57 -7.53
N THR A 29 -16.74 -0.72 -7.08
CA THR A 29 -17.19 -0.25 -5.77
C THR A 29 -17.79 -1.39 -4.98
N ILE A 30 -18.02 -1.18 -3.70
CA ILE A 30 -18.71 -2.14 -2.82
C ILE A 30 -20.15 -1.69 -2.60
N PRO A 31 -21.05 -2.57 -2.11
CA PRO A 31 -22.38 -2.19 -1.65
C PRO A 31 -22.33 -0.98 -0.70
N ASP A 32 -23.36 -0.18 -0.68
CA ASP A 32 -23.51 1.10 0.03
C ASP A 32 -22.76 2.30 -0.60
N TYR A 33 -21.89 2.05 -1.63
CA TYR A 33 -21.13 3.12 -2.29
C TYR A 33 -21.46 3.26 -3.79
N GLU A 34 -22.43 2.49 -4.33
CA GLU A 34 -22.77 2.47 -5.77
C GLU A 34 -23.27 3.82 -6.28
N GLN A 35 -23.90 4.64 -5.40
CA GLN A 35 -24.43 5.95 -5.74
C GLN A 35 -23.45 7.10 -5.42
N THR A 36 -22.17 6.76 -5.18
CA THR A 36 -21.12 7.72 -4.80
C THR A 36 -20.04 7.81 -5.88
N GLY A 37 -19.10 8.75 -5.71
CA GLY A 37 -17.87 8.82 -6.52
C GLY A 37 -16.75 7.88 -6.05
N VAL A 38 -17.04 6.97 -5.10
CA VAL A 38 -16.04 6.10 -4.49
C VAL A 38 -15.85 4.82 -5.30
N TYR A 39 -14.60 4.51 -5.60
CA TYR A 39 -14.19 3.25 -6.24
C TYR A 39 -12.81 2.81 -5.77
N HIS A 40 -12.55 1.54 -5.83
CA HIS A 40 -11.21 0.94 -5.78
C HIS A 40 -10.86 0.35 -7.15
N VAL A 41 -9.59 -0.01 -7.35
CA VAL A 41 -9.15 -0.71 -8.57
C VAL A 41 -8.80 -2.13 -8.19
N THR A 42 -9.45 -3.10 -8.84
CA THR A 42 -9.23 -4.54 -8.64
C THR A 42 -8.55 -5.16 -9.86
N TYR A 43 -7.57 -6.01 -9.61
CA TYR A 43 -6.93 -6.87 -10.59
C TYR A 43 -6.99 -8.33 -10.13
N LEU A 44 -7.55 -9.21 -10.96
CA LEU A 44 -7.49 -10.66 -10.75
C LEU A 44 -6.27 -11.22 -11.49
N PRO A 45 -5.46 -12.08 -10.85
CA PRO A 45 -4.24 -12.57 -11.48
C PRO A 45 -4.51 -13.43 -12.71
N THR A 46 -3.52 -13.53 -13.62
CA THR A 46 -3.66 -14.31 -14.87
C THR A 46 -3.86 -15.81 -14.63
N ASP A 47 -3.61 -16.29 -13.44
CA ASP A 47 -3.86 -17.67 -12.98
C ASP A 47 -5.04 -17.77 -12.00
N TRP A 48 -5.93 -16.76 -12.01
CA TRP A 48 -7.13 -16.78 -11.18
C TRP A 48 -8.11 -17.87 -11.65
N VAL A 49 -8.61 -18.63 -10.67
CA VAL A 49 -9.62 -19.68 -10.88
C VAL A 49 -10.71 -19.50 -9.83
N LYS A 50 -11.96 -19.45 -10.27
CA LYS A 50 -13.11 -19.32 -9.36
C LYS A 50 -13.12 -20.47 -8.34
N GLY A 51 -13.31 -20.13 -7.08
CA GLY A 51 -13.32 -21.08 -5.95
C GLY A 51 -11.96 -21.39 -5.34
N LYS A 52 -10.85 -20.98 -5.97
CA LYS A 52 -9.51 -21.06 -5.38
C LYS A 52 -9.26 -19.86 -4.48
N ARG A 53 -8.48 -20.06 -3.40
CA ARG A 53 -8.09 -18.99 -2.45
C ARG A 53 -6.75 -18.38 -2.85
N TYR A 54 -6.68 -17.05 -2.84
CA TYR A 54 -5.49 -16.27 -3.21
C TYR A 54 -5.09 -15.31 -2.09
N PRO A 55 -3.80 -15.14 -1.79
CA PRO A 55 -3.35 -14.00 -0.99
C PRO A 55 -3.75 -12.70 -1.69
N VAL A 56 -3.97 -11.66 -0.89
CA VAL A 56 -4.44 -10.36 -1.37
C VAL A 56 -3.39 -9.29 -1.09
N LEU A 57 -3.07 -8.48 -2.08
CA LEU A 57 -2.28 -7.27 -1.96
C LEU A 57 -3.23 -6.07 -1.95
N ILE A 58 -3.35 -5.42 -0.82
CA ILE A 58 -4.04 -4.13 -0.69
C ILE A 58 -3.00 -3.03 -0.77
N GLU A 59 -3.27 -2.02 -1.58
CA GLU A 59 -2.33 -0.92 -1.83
C GLU A 59 -2.99 0.44 -1.61
N TYR A 60 -2.26 1.34 -0.95
CA TYR A 60 -2.56 2.76 -0.90
C TYR A 60 -1.56 3.56 -1.73
N ALA A 61 -2.08 4.45 -2.57
CA ALA A 61 -1.28 5.32 -3.44
C ALA A 61 -0.44 6.34 -2.65
N GLY A 62 0.65 6.80 -3.25
CA GLY A 62 1.37 7.99 -2.81
C GLY A 62 0.56 9.26 -3.06
N ASN A 63 1.05 10.40 -2.57
CA ASN A 63 0.47 11.71 -2.86
C ASN A 63 0.45 12.00 -4.37
N ASN A 64 -0.41 12.94 -4.78
CA ASN A 64 -0.25 13.58 -6.06
C ASN A 64 1.09 14.36 -6.06
N TYR A 65 2.05 13.87 -6.83
CA TYR A 65 3.43 14.36 -6.82
C TYR A 65 4.06 14.22 -8.21
N ARG A 66 4.85 15.23 -8.59
CA ARG A 66 5.74 15.18 -9.76
C ARG A 66 7.13 15.62 -9.34
N GLY A 67 8.07 14.72 -9.42
CA GLY A 67 9.48 14.94 -9.05
C GLY A 67 10.37 15.30 -10.22
N ALA A 68 11.58 15.78 -9.89
CA ALA A 68 12.56 16.28 -10.85
C ALA A 68 13.06 15.21 -11.85
N TYR A 69 12.97 13.93 -11.51
CA TYR A 69 13.48 12.83 -12.34
C TYR A 69 12.38 12.05 -13.05
N GLY A 70 11.22 12.67 -13.29
CA GLY A 70 10.06 11.99 -13.86
C GLY A 70 9.31 11.13 -12.84
N ASP A 71 9.57 11.33 -11.56
CA ASP A 71 8.89 10.65 -10.48
C ASP A 71 7.43 11.12 -10.42
N ILE A 72 6.49 10.20 -10.47
CA ILE A 72 5.06 10.52 -10.54
C ILE A 72 4.30 9.65 -9.55
N SER A 73 3.38 10.27 -8.81
CA SER A 73 2.32 9.62 -8.07
C SER A 73 1.04 10.43 -8.23
N THR A 74 -0.10 9.78 -8.38
CA THR A 74 -1.37 10.46 -8.71
C THR A 74 -2.24 10.73 -7.49
N GLY A 75 -1.98 10.09 -6.37
CA GLY A 75 -2.87 10.08 -5.20
C GLY A 75 -4.14 9.26 -5.38
N ARG A 76 -4.29 8.57 -6.51
CA ARG A 76 -5.49 7.82 -6.88
C ARG A 76 -5.20 6.32 -7.07
N PRO A 77 -6.20 5.44 -6.87
CA PRO A 77 -6.02 3.99 -6.99
C PRO A 77 -5.44 3.55 -8.33
N GLU A 78 -5.81 4.18 -9.42
CA GLU A 78 -5.35 3.84 -10.76
C GLU A 78 -3.87 4.16 -11.03
N GLY A 79 -3.25 5.01 -10.22
CA GLY A 79 -1.84 5.40 -10.35
C GLY A 79 -0.86 4.50 -9.61
N SER A 80 -1.33 3.46 -8.94
CA SER A 80 -0.52 2.56 -8.11
C SER A 80 0.16 1.47 -8.94
N ASN A 81 1.35 1.02 -8.49
CA ASN A 81 2.19 0.06 -9.22
C ASN A 81 2.68 -1.10 -8.34
N MET A 82 2.66 -0.95 -7.01
CA MET A 82 3.36 -1.86 -6.11
C MET A 82 2.82 -3.29 -6.18
N GLY A 83 1.51 -3.47 -6.07
CA GLY A 83 0.95 -4.81 -6.02
C GLY A 83 1.18 -5.61 -7.30
N TYR A 84 1.09 -4.97 -8.48
CA TYR A 84 1.45 -5.62 -9.73
C TYR A 84 2.95 -5.95 -9.81
N GLY A 85 3.81 -5.01 -9.43
CA GLY A 85 5.25 -5.21 -9.40
C GLY A 85 5.68 -6.30 -8.42
N ILE A 86 5.00 -6.42 -7.27
CA ILE A 86 5.23 -7.47 -6.26
C ILE A 86 4.81 -8.84 -6.81
N SER A 87 3.60 -8.96 -7.33
CA SER A 87 3.03 -10.23 -7.79
C SER A 87 3.54 -10.70 -9.17
N GLY A 88 3.92 -9.75 -10.03
CA GLY A 88 4.16 -10.02 -11.44
C GLY A 88 2.89 -10.41 -12.20
N GLY A 89 1.73 -10.00 -11.69
CA GLY A 89 0.42 -10.28 -12.27
C GLY A 89 -0.11 -11.70 -12.02
N ARG A 90 0.51 -12.46 -11.11
CA ARG A 90 0.14 -13.86 -10.83
C ARG A 90 0.06 -14.14 -9.33
N GLY A 91 -0.78 -15.11 -8.96
CA GLY A 91 -0.83 -15.67 -7.62
C GLY A 91 -1.38 -14.76 -6.51
N PHE A 92 -1.77 -13.53 -6.82
CA PHE A 92 -2.31 -12.55 -5.88
C PHE A 92 -3.49 -11.78 -6.50
N ILE A 93 -4.55 -11.60 -5.75
CA ILE A 93 -5.51 -10.55 -6.04
C ILE A 93 -4.87 -9.23 -5.62
N TRP A 94 -4.88 -8.22 -6.49
CA TRP A 94 -4.34 -6.90 -6.20
C TRP A 94 -5.45 -5.86 -6.21
N VAL A 95 -5.54 -5.07 -5.16
CA VAL A 95 -6.55 -4.04 -4.98
C VAL A 95 -5.92 -2.74 -4.50
N CYS A 96 -6.19 -1.66 -5.22
CA CYS A 96 -5.80 -0.32 -4.81
C CYS A 96 -7.01 0.37 -4.20
N LEU A 97 -6.97 0.60 -2.88
CA LEU A 97 -8.03 1.30 -2.15
C LEU A 97 -7.91 2.82 -2.32
N PRO A 98 -9.05 3.54 -2.33
CA PRO A 98 -9.06 5.00 -2.34
C PRO A 98 -8.79 5.58 -0.96
N TYR A 99 -8.37 6.84 -0.94
CA TYR A 99 -8.60 7.75 0.17
C TYR A 99 -9.94 8.45 -0.04
N LEU A 100 -10.67 8.73 1.02
CA LEU A 100 -11.99 9.36 0.91
C LEU A 100 -12.00 10.78 1.51
N ASN A 101 -12.87 11.62 0.98
CA ASN A 101 -13.18 12.92 1.54
C ASN A 101 -13.89 12.78 2.90
N ALA A 102 -14.09 13.90 3.59
CA ALA A 102 -14.64 13.90 4.94
C ALA A 102 -16.10 13.38 5.02
N THR A 103 -16.86 13.47 3.93
CA THR A 103 -18.22 12.95 3.83
C THR A 103 -18.26 11.47 3.42
N GLY A 104 -17.17 10.91 2.93
CA GLY A 104 -17.08 9.50 2.53
C GLY A 104 -17.72 9.15 1.20
N ASP A 105 -18.12 10.14 0.41
CA ASP A 105 -18.87 9.98 -0.84
C ASP A 105 -18.02 10.18 -2.11
N ASN A 106 -16.77 10.64 -1.96
CA ASN A 106 -15.85 10.88 -3.07
C ASN A 106 -14.41 10.52 -2.72
N ILE A 107 -13.61 10.27 -3.75
CA ILE A 107 -12.17 10.04 -3.62
C ILE A 107 -11.47 11.35 -3.31
N ALA A 108 -10.64 11.33 -2.24
CA ALA A 108 -9.65 12.33 -1.92
C ALA A 108 -8.24 11.92 -2.38
N LEU A 109 -7.31 12.87 -2.38
CA LEU A 109 -5.90 12.60 -2.70
C LEU A 109 -5.07 12.22 -1.47
N THR A 110 -5.67 12.29 -0.28
CA THR A 110 -5.05 11.98 1.02
C THR A 110 -6.06 11.32 1.96
N TRP A 111 -5.59 10.49 2.91
CA TRP A 111 -6.49 9.79 3.86
C TRP A 111 -7.16 10.69 4.90
N TRP A 112 -6.66 11.90 5.08
CA TRP A 112 -7.28 12.88 5.99
C TRP A 112 -8.30 13.78 5.29
N GLY A 113 -8.65 13.47 4.04
CA GLY A 113 -9.56 14.25 3.20
C GLY A 113 -9.00 15.61 2.79
N ASP A 114 -9.82 16.38 2.13
CA ASP A 114 -9.48 17.69 1.54
C ASP A 114 -10.08 18.85 2.35
N SER A 115 -10.84 18.55 3.40
CA SER A 115 -11.54 19.55 4.22
C SER A 115 -10.68 20.09 5.36
N LYS A 116 -11.14 21.20 5.98
CA LYS A 116 -10.53 21.74 7.19
C LYS A 116 -10.63 20.74 8.37
N ASN A 117 -11.69 19.93 8.40
CA ASN A 117 -11.89 18.88 9.39
C ASN A 117 -11.23 17.59 8.89
N ARG A 118 -9.93 17.52 9.03
CA ARG A 118 -9.11 16.38 8.60
C ARG A 118 -9.44 15.14 9.40
N THR A 119 -10.00 14.13 8.74
CA THR A 119 -10.34 12.85 9.36
C THR A 119 -9.96 11.69 8.43
N ALA A 120 -9.46 10.62 9.03
CA ALA A 120 -9.21 9.36 8.31
C ALA A 120 -10.40 8.40 8.36
N GLN A 121 -11.43 8.72 9.16
CA GLN A 121 -12.52 7.78 9.45
C GLN A 121 -13.22 7.26 8.20
N PRO A 122 -13.63 8.07 7.20
CA PRO A 122 -14.27 7.53 5.99
C PRO A 122 -13.37 6.56 5.20
N THR A 123 -12.06 6.83 5.16
CA THR A 123 -11.10 5.91 4.53
C THR A 123 -11.00 4.59 5.29
N LEU A 124 -11.02 4.63 6.62
CA LEU A 124 -11.00 3.43 7.47
C LEU A 124 -12.31 2.63 7.34
N ASP A 125 -13.45 3.29 7.33
CA ASP A 125 -14.76 2.66 7.17
C ASP A 125 -14.85 1.91 5.84
N TYR A 126 -14.40 2.56 4.76
CA TYR A 126 -14.32 1.91 3.45
C TYR A 126 -13.37 0.71 3.46
N CYS A 127 -12.19 0.84 4.03
CA CYS A 127 -11.20 -0.23 4.14
C CYS A 127 -11.77 -1.46 4.88
N ASN A 128 -12.39 -1.23 6.04
CA ASN A 128 -12.94 -2.29 6.90
C ASN A 128 -14.11 -3.03 6.23
N LYS A 129 -14.88 -2.36 5.37
CA LYS A 129 -15.93 -2.98 4.55
C LYS A 129 -15.36 -3.66 3.29
N ALA A 130 -14.48 -2.97 2.57
CA ALA A 130 -14.03 -3.41 1.25
C ALA A 130 -13.13 -4.66 1.31
N VAL A 131 -12.21 -4.73 2.27
CA VAL A 131 -11.25 -5.85 2.32
C VAL A 131 -11.94 -7.20 2.53
N PRO A 132 -12.83 -7.39 3.52
CA PRO A 132 -13.57 -8.64 3.67
C PRO A 132 -14.46 -8.94 2.48
N TRP A 133 -15.19 -7.94 1.95
CA TRP A 133 -16.06 -8.13 0.79
C TRP A 133 -15.30 -8.60 -0.47
N ILE A 134 -14.12 -8.02 -0.75
CA ILE A 134 -13.26 -8.42 -1.85
C ILE A 134 -12.77 -9.86 -1.67
N CYS A 135 -12.36 -10.20 -0.43
CA CYS A 135 -11.93 -11.57 -0.13
C CYS A 135 -13.06 -12.59 -0.38
N GLU A 136 -14.27 -12.29 0.09
CA GLU A 136 -15.43 -13.15 -0.12
C GLU A 136 -15.78 -13.28 -1.61
N LYS A 137 -15.88 -12.15 -2.31
CA LYS A 137 -16.36 -12.08 -3.70
C LYS A 137 -15.39 -12.74 -4.70
N TYR A 138 -14.08 -12.57 -4.51
CA TYR A 138 -13.08 -13.00 -5.49
C TYR A 138 -12.18 -14.15 -5.01
N GLY A 139 -12.46 -14.72 -3.84
CA GLY A 139 -11.66 -15.82 -3.29
C GLY A 139 -10.35 -15.35 -2.66
N GLY A 140 -10.32 -14.15 -2.08
CA GLY A 140 -9.21 -13.70 -1.26
C GLY A 140 -9.11 -14.53 0.04
N ASP A 141 -7.90 -14.75 0.49
CA ASP A 141 -7.63 -15.42 1.76
C ASP A 141 -7.42 -14.36 2.85
N THR A 142 -8.37 -14.29 3.78
CA THR A 142 -8.37 -13.30 4.87
C THR A 142 -7.17 -13.43 5.81
N ASP A 143 -6.55 -14.61 5.89
CA ASP A 143 -5.34 -14.83 6.69
C ASP A 143 -4.04 -14.43 5.96
N ARG A 144 -4.15 -14.11 4.66
CA ARG A 144 -3.03 -13.77 3.78
C ARG A 144 -3.22 -12.44 3.07
N VAL A 145 -3.73 -11.42 3.78
CA VAL A 145 -3.87 -10.05 3.28
C VAL A 145 -2.65 -9.22 3.65
N ILE A 146 -2.01 -8.62 2.65
CA ILE A 146 -0.81 -7.79 2.80
C ILE A 146 -1.16 -6.35 2.46
N LEU A 147 -0.79 -5.42 3.33
CA LEU A 147 -0.93 -3.99 3.08
C LEU A 147 0.38 -3.41 2.57
N CYS A 148 0.37 -2.79 1.41
CA CYS A 148 1.51 -2.09 0.85
C CYS A 148 1.17 -0.65 0.48
N GLY A 149 2.20 0.19 0.33
CA GLY A 149 2.00 1.56 -0.07
C GLY A 149 3.30 2.31 -0.30
N PHE A 150 3.22 3.30 -1.17
CA PHE A 150 4.32 4.17 -1.57
C PHE A 150 4.16 5.56 -0.98
N SER A 151 5.27 6.18 -0.55
CA SER A 151 5.29 7.57 -0.07
C SER A 151 4.26 7.79 1.06
N ARG A 152 3.23 8.60 0.86
CA ARG A 152 2.12 8.71 1.82
C ARG A 152 1.42 7.37 2.06
N GLY A 153 1.27 6.55 1.04
CA GLY A 153 0.75 5.19 1.20
C GLY A 153 1.63 4.31 2.10
N ALA A 154 2.93 4.54 2.15
CA ALA A 154 3.82 3.86 3.10
C ALA A 154 3.53 4.28 4.56
N ILE A 155 3.27 5.57 4.80
CA ILE A 155 2.80 6.04 6.11
C ILE A 155 1.43 5.42 6.42
N ALA A 156 0.53 5.36 5.43
CA ALA A 156 -0.79 4.76 5.56
C ALA A 156 -0.74 3.29 5.98
N CYS A 157 0.30 2.54 5.63
CA CYS A 157 0.49 1.17 6.11
C CYS A 157 0.40 1.07 7.64
N ASN A 158 1.00 2.01 8.37
CA ASN A 158 0.88 2.05 9.83
C ASN A 158 -0.26 2.97 10.28
N TYR A 159 -0.39 4.16 9.70
CA TYR A 159 -1.38 5.14 10.13
C TYR A 159 -2.82 4.61 9.98
N LEU A 160 -3.18 4.06 8.83
CA LEU A 160 -4.48 3.42 8.60
C LEU A 160 -4.47 1.95 9.03
N GLY A 161 -3.48 1.19 8.56
CA GLY A 161 -3.44 -0.25 8.79
C GLY A 161 -3.33 -0.67 10.26
N LEU A 162 -2.76 0.19 11.13
CA LEU A 162 -2.66 -0.02 12.58
C LEU A 162 -3.46 1.01 13.37
N HIS A 163 -4.44 1.68 12.75
CA HIS A 163 -5.19 2.77 13.38
C HIS A 163 -5.88 2.36 14.66
N ASN A 164 -6.60 1.25 14.61
CA ASN A 164 -7.29 0.63 15.74
C ASN A 164 -7.20 -0.89 15.65
N ASP A 165 -7.74 -1.59 16.65
CA ASP A 165 -7.65 -3.05 16.73
C ASP A 165 -8.48 -3.75 15.66
N GLU A 166 -9.57 -3.15 15.21
CA GLU A 166 -10.41 -3.68 14.14
C GLU A 166 -9.65 -3.71 12.81
N THR A 167 -9.18 -2.55 12.35
CA THR A 167 -8.42 -2.45 11.10
C THR A 167 -7.10 -3.23 11.17
N ALA A 168 -6.44 -3.24 12.34
CA ALA A 168 -5.19 -3.95 12.49
C ALA A 168 -5.32 -5.47 12.30
N LYS A 169 -6.47 -6.07 12.55
CA LYS A 169 -6.72 -7.52 12.37
C LYS A 169 -6.77 -7.96 10.91
N LEU A 170 -6.98 -7.03 9.98
CA LEU A 170 -7.08 -7.36 8.55
C LEU A 170 -5.76 -7.86 7.94
N TRP A 171 -4.61 -7.56 8.55
CA TRP A 171 -3.33 -7.68 7.89
C TRP A 171 -2.46 -8.82 8.39
N ARG A 172 -1.93 -9.60 7.48
CA ARG A 172 -0.86 -10.59 7.73
C ARG A 172 0.52 -9.95 7.79
N ALA A 173 0.78 -8.95 6.93
CA ALA A 173 2.09 -8.33 6.76
C ALA A 173 1.98 -6.95 6.11
N PHE A 174 3.09 -6.18 6.11
CA PHE A 174 3.12 -4.83 5.56
C PHE A 174 4.36 -4.60 4.69
N VAL A 175 4.20 -3.79 3.62
CA VAL A 175 5.30 -3.38 2.72
C VAL A 175 5.28 -1.86 2.53
N PRO A 176 5.73 -1.07 3.52
CA PRO A 176 5.88 0.37 3.36
C PRO A 176 7.14 0.69 2.54
N TYR A 177 6.97 1.52 1.49
CA TYR A 177 8.05 1.98 0.64
C TYR A 177 8.20 3.49 0.67
N SER A 178 9.40 3.96 0.95
CA SER A 178 9.92 5.33 0.91
C SER A 178 9.70 6.16 2.19
N HIS A 179 8.55 6.12 2.83
CA HIS A 179 8.30 6.82 4.10
C HIS A 179 7.90 5.84 5.20
N TYR A 180 7.88 6.33 6.44
CA TYR A 180 7.42 5.54 7.58
C TYR A 180 6.74 6.45 8.62
N ASP A 181 5.67 5.95 9.24
CA ASP A 181 4.94 6.67 10.28
C ASP A 181 5.79 6.94 11.52
N GLY A 182 5.74 8.17 12.04
CA GLY A 182 6.52 8.60 13.21
C GLY A 182 7.95 9.07 12.93
N VAL A 183 8.48 8.90 11.71
CA VAL A 183 9.82 9.43 11.35
C VAL A 183 9.82 10.95 11.31
N ALA A 184 8.75 11.54 10.78
CA ALA A 184 8.53 12.98 10.76
C ALA A 184 7.12 13.33 11.22
N THR A 185 6.94 14.52 11.75
CA THR A 185 5.62 15.13 12.01
C THR A 185 5.13 15.84 10.75
N TRP A 186 3.89 15.61 10.39
CA TRP A 186 3.25 16.12 9.20
C TRP A 186 2.01 16.97 9.55
N PRO A 187 1.53 17.83 8.65
CA PRO A 187 0.40 18.71 8.94
C PRO A 187 -0.97 17.98 8.85
N TYR A 188 -1.10 16.81 9.45
CA TYR A 188 -2.36 16.09 9.62
C TYR A 188 -2.48 15.55 11.06
N PRO A 189 -3.70 15.29 11.54
CA PRO A 189 -3.92 14.88 12.93
C PRO A 189 -3.13 13.63 13.30
N ALA A 190 -2.66 13.55 14.55
CA ALA A 190 -1.95 12.39 15.10
C ALA A 190 -0.73 11.94 14.30
N SER A 191 -0.04 12.86 13.62
CA SER A 191 1.20 12.60 12.87
C SER A 191 2.45 12.58 13.74
N ASP A 192 2.31 12.90 15.02
CA ASP A 192 3.39 12.95 15.99
C ASP A 192 3.90 11.54 16.38
N ARG A 193 5.08 11.52 17.01
CA ARG A 193 5.75 10.27 17.39
C ARG A 193 4.99 9.44 18.41
N ASN A 194 4.30 10.06 19.36
CA ASN A 194 3.57 9.32 20.40
C ASN A 194 2.37 8.59 19.78
N SER A 195 1.63 9.29 18.93
CA SER A 195 0.52 8.71 18.17
C SER A 195 0.98 7.58 17.24
N ALA A 196 2.14 7.75 16.57
CA ALA A 196 2.73 6.73 15.73
C ALA A 196 3.20 5.51 16.55
N LEU A 197 3.75 5.71 17.75
CA LEU A 197 4.12 4.63 18.67
C LEU A 197 2.91 3.81 19.09
N THR A 198 1.82 4.47 19.50
CA THR A 198 0.55 3.80 19.86
C THR A 198 0.02 2.92 18.72
N ARG A 199 0.14 3.40 17.47
CA ARG A 199 -0.20 2.56 16.31
C ARG A 199 0.76 1.40 16.13
N LEU A 200 2.05 1.67 16.23
CA LEU A 200 3.09 0.66 16.02
C LEU A 200 3.05 -0.48 17.04
N GLU A 201 2.57 -0.25 18.27
CA GLU A 201 2.32 -1.28 19.28
C GLU A 201 1.34 -2.35 18.78
N ARG A 202 0.36 -1.97 17.96
CA ARG A 202 -0.59 -2.89 17.33
C ARG A 202 0.03 -3.77 16.24
N LEU A 203 1.27 -3.49 15.83
CA LEU A 203 1.97 -4.37 14.87
C LEU A 203 2.13 -5.78 15.45
N ALA A 204 2.35 -5.90 16.75
CA ALA A 204 2.60 -7.16 17.45
C ALA A 204 3.75 -7.94 16.76
N LYS A 205 3.51 -9.19 16.34
CA LYS A 205 4.53 -10.03 15.67
C LYS A 205 4.44 -10.00 14.13
N ARG A 206 3.56 -9.19 13.57
CA ARG A 206 3.36 -9.17 12.10
C ARG A 206 4.59 -8.61 11.40
N PRO A 207 5.05 -9.28 10.34
CA PRO A 207 6.27 -8.86 9.66
C PRO A 207 6.06 -7.63 8.78
N GLN A 208 7.11 -6.79 8.70
CA GLN A 208 7.17 -5.70 7.73
C GLN A 208 8.43 -5.80 6.87
N PHE A 209 8.27 -5.55 5.56
CA PHE A 209 9.37 -5.31 4.64
C PHE A 209 9.43 -3.80 4.33
N ILE A 210 10.33 -3.13 5.02
CA ILE A 210 10.49 -1.68 4.94
C ILE A 210 11.57 -1.38 3.90
N CYS A 211 11.20 -0.72 2.81
CA CYS A 211 12.15 -0.38 1.77
C CYS A 211 12.16 1.11 1.44
N HIS A 212 13.26 1.57 0.88
CA HIS A 212 13.48 2.97 0.58
C HIS A 212 14.38 3.13 -0.66
N GLU A 213 14.19 4.21 -1.41
CA GLU A 213 15.13 4.64 -2.44
C GLU A 213 16.49 5.02 -1.84
N VAL A 214 17.52 5.07 -2.68
CA VAL A 214 18.84 5.56 -2.31
C VAL A 214 18.81 7.09 -2.37
N THR A 215 18.70 7.73 -1.23
CA THR A 215 18.57 9.19 -1.12
C THR A 215 19.43 9.74 0.02
N ASN A 216 19.84 11.01 -0.11
CA ASN A 216 20.47 11.80 0.94
C ASN A 216 19.44 12.61 1.76
N SER A 217 18.14 12.46 1.50
CA SER A 217 17.09 13.06 2.30
C SER A 217 17.21 12.64 3.77
N GLN A 218 16.81 13.52 4.67
CA GLN A 218 16.69 13.19 6.10
C GLN A 218 15.61 12.15 6.38
N LEU A 219 14.66 11.97 5.46
CA LEU A 219 13.60 10.95 5.53
C LEU A 219 14.03 9.69 4.77
N ASN A 220 15.08 9.03 5.23
CA ASN A 220 15.66 7.86 4.58
C ASN A 220 15.53 6.58 5.44
N LEU A 221 16.02 5.47 4.93
CA LEU A 221 15.98 4.18 5.63
C LEU A 221 16.73 4.21 6.98
N ALA A 222 17.79 5.00 7.11
CA ALA A 222 18.54 5.10 8.37
C ALA A 222 17.71 5.84 9.44
N ALA A 223 17.02 6.91 9.03
CA ALA A 223 16.09 7.62 9.93
C ALA A 223 14.94 6.72 10.39
N THR A 224 14.40 5.90 9.50
CA THR A 224 13.37 4.91 9.85
C THR A 224 13.88 3.87 10.84
N LYS A 225 15.07 3.31 10.62
CA LYS A 225 15.71 2.38 11.56
C LYS A 225 15.90 3.02 12.93
N LYS A 226 16.51 4.21 12.97
CA LYS A 226 16.76 4.97 14.21
C LYS A 226 15.46 5.24 14.99
N TRP A 227 14.38 5.61 14.26
CA TRP A 227 13.05 5.80 14.86
C TRP A 227 12.56 4.51 15.51
N ILE A 228 12.51 3.39 14.76
CA ILE A 228 12.01 2.11 15.26
C ILE A 228 12.85 1.59 16.43
N GLU A 229 14.18 1.67 16.36
CA GLU A 229 15.09 1.29 17.45
C GLU A 229 14.81 2.08 18.73
N SER A 230 14.46 3.38 18.61
CA SER A 230 14.11 4.22 19.75
C SER A 230 12.80 3.80 20.45
N THR A 231 11.91 3.08 19.77
CA THR A 231 10.61 2.64 20.31
C THR A 231 10.72 1.42 21.22
N ARG A 232 11.81 0.67 21.15
CA ARG A 232 12.02 -0.62 21.83
C ARG A 232 11.00 -1.71 21.45
N ILE A 233 10.20 -1.51 20.42
CA ILE A 233 9.24 -2.49 19.93
C ILE A 233 10.00 -3.66 19.30
N LYS A 234 9.68 -4.87 19.75
CA LYS A 234 10.20 -6.12 19.19
C LYS A 234 9.27 -6.57 18.05
N ALA A 235 9.67 -6.33 16.81
CA ALA A 235 8.91 -6.69 15.63
C ALA A 235 9.79 -7.44 14.61
N ASN A 236 9.15 -8.21 13.75
CA ASN A 236 9.82 -8.91 12.65
C ASN A 236 9.98 -7.97 11.46
N LEU A 237 11.10 -7.24 11.40
CA LEU A 237 11.36 -6.20 10.43
C LEU A 237 12.49 -6.58 9.47
N THR A 238 12.24 -6.40 8.19
CA THR A 238 13.24 -6.53 7.13
C THR A 238 13.43 -5.17 6.47
N PHE A 239 14.67 -4.72 6.32
CA PHE A 239 15.01 -3.43 5.74
C PHE A 239 15.76 -3.61 4.43
N ALA A 240 15.37 -2.87 3.39
CA ALA A 240 16.01 -2.93 2.09
C ALA A 240 16.12 -1.54 1.42
N LYS A 241 17.21 -1.33 0.67
CA LYS A 241 17.30 -0.22 -0.30
C LYS A 241 16.92 -0.74 -1.68
N THR A 242 16.11 0.00 -2.43
CA THR A 242 15.68 -0.41 -3.78
C THR A 242 16.83 -0.46 -4.79
N GLY A 243 17.92 0.27 -4.52
CA GLY A 243 19.02 0.47 -5.46
C GLY A 243 18.81 1.67 -6.40
N PHE A 244 17.59 2.18 -6.49
CA PHE A 244 17.24 3.35 -7.30
C PHE A 244 17.21 4.62 -6.44
N ARG A 245 17.55 5.76 -7.06
CA ARG A 245 17.51 7.09 -6.42
C ARG A 245 16.15 7.78 -6.53
N ASN A 246 15.27 7.25 -7.35
CA ASN A 246 13.99 7.86 -7.68
C ASN A 246 12.96 7.58 -6.60
N HIS A 247 12.22 8.62 -6.23
CA HIS A 247 11.03 8.52 -5.39
C HIS A 247 9.83 8.06 -6.24
N ASN A 248 9.83 6.77 -6.61
CA ASN A 248 8.89 6.21 -7.58
C ASN A 248 8.68 4.72 -7.32
N ASP A 249 7.43 4.27 -7.18
CA ASP A 249 7.08 2.88 -6.93
C ASP A 249 7.24 1.96 -8.15
N ALA A 250 7.40 2.52 -9.34
CA ALA A 250 7.68 1.78 -10.57
C ALA A 250 9.04 1.05 -10.59
N TRP A 251 9.87 1.18 -9.54
CA TRP A 251 11.05 0.33 -9.36
C TRP A 251 10.66 -1.16 -9.27
N LEU A 252 9.46 -1.45 -8.79
CA LEU A 252 8.91 -2.80 -8.72
C LEU A 252 8.55 -3.39 -10.09
N LEU A 253 8.46 -2.56 -11.13
CA LEU A 253 8.24 -3.01 -12.50
C LEU A 253 9.56 -3.37 -13.22
N ARG A 254 10.70 -3.29 -12.50
CA ARG A 254 12.05 -3.54 -13.04
C ARG A 254 12.74 -4.63 -12.27
N THR A 255 13.52 -5.43 -12.96
CA THR A 255 14.38 -6.44 -12.32
C THR A 255 15.40 -5.75 -11.40
N SER A 256 15.40 -6.17 -10.13
CA SER A 256 16.35 -5.67 -9.14
C SER A 256 16.55 -6.68 -8.00
N PRO A 257 17.71 -6.65 -7.31
CA PRO A 257 17.93 -7.46 -6.11
C PRO A 257 16.87 -7.20 -5.02
N ALA A 258 16.44 -5.95 -4.87
CA ALA A 258 15.43 -5.57 -3.88
C ALA A 258 14.06 -6.19 -4.20
N ARG A 259 13.60 -6.16 -5.47
CA ARG A 259 12.36 -6.84 -5.88
C ARG A 259 12.44 -8.36 -5.68
N LYS A 260 13.57 -8.97 -6.02
CA LYS A 260 13.80 -10.41 -5.76
C LYS A 260 13.75 -10.73 -4.27
N SER A 261 14.38 -9.92 -3.44
CA SER A 261 14.37 -10.06 -1.97
C SER A 261 12.95 -9.93 -1.39
N LEU A 262 12.19 -8.93 -1.83
CA LEU A 262 10.80 -8.72 -1.40
C LEU A 262 9.91 -9.91 -1.76
N ARG A 263 9.99 -10.43 -2.99
CA ARG A 263 9.23 -11.60 -3.42
C ARG A 263 9.60 -12.86 -2.62
N ALA A 264 10.88 -13.06 -2.34
CA ALA A 264 11.34 -14.17 -1.51
C ALA A 264 10.87 -14.03 -0.05
N TRP A 265 10.87 -12.82 0.49
CA TRP A 265 10.35 -12.51 1.82
C TRP A 265 8.84 -12.80 1.90
N LEU A 266 8.05 -12.34 0.93
CA LEU A 266 6.61 -12.62 0.88
C LEU A 266 6.31 -14.12 0.82
N LYS A 267 7.05 -14.88 0.02
CA LYS A 267 6.88 -16.34 -0.04
C LYS A 267 7.05 -17.00 1.33
N ARG A 268 8.00 -16.54 2.16
CA ARG A 268 8.19 -17.06 3.52
C ARG A 268 7.08 -16.62 4.49
N VAL A 269 6.60 -15.38 4.36
CA VAL A 269 5.57 -14.82 5.26
C VAL A 269 4.20 -15.46 5.03
N LEU A 270 3.95 -15.98 3.84
CA LEU A 270 2.67 -16.58 3.43
C LEU A 270 2.63 -18.11 3.56
N GLN A 271 3.72 -18.72 3.92
CA GLN A 271 3.78 -20.12 4.37
C GLN A 271 3.24 -20.28 5.79
#